data_b72e2d9125a203624b7967d1a0f526ed
#
_entry.id   b72e2d9125a203624b7967d1a0f526ed
#
_cell.length_a   1.000
_cell.length_b   1.000
_cell.length_c   1.000
_cell.angle_alpha   90.00
_cell.angle_beta   90.00
_cell.angle_gamma   90.00
#
_symmetry.space_group_name_H-M   'P 1'
#
loop_
_entity.id
_entity.type
_entity.pdbx_description
1 polymer ?
#
loop_
_entity_poly.entity_id
_entity_poly.type
_entity_poly.pdbx_seq_one_letter_code
_entity_poly.pdbx_strand_id
1 'polypeptide(L)'
;RDAARTFIAEMTPGDEVAVIAFADATISVRELSSDLEGARAFIDTLAEPAFGTTRYMPALRLANDMLESSRHERRTVHLISDFQSAGLGNDDSGWMLSPGVQFSSNDVGEGPSRNLLLTDVRSPDQLIENRNEYEILARVRSTGSVHIDDAEVRLVMDGQETARIPVDLRDKSEEVVRLPVVFDAAGTHRGEISVVGDDFAVDNTYYFTVDVMPRIRVLLINGEPSPNWYEDEAHWMALAVGASARMSP
;
A
#
# COMPACT_ATOMS: atom_id res chain seq x y z
N ARG A 1 1.40 -17.05 -16.17
CA ARG A 1 2.23 -18.16 -16.70
C ARG A 1 1.41 -19.03 -17.64
N ASP A 2 0.20 -19.44 -17.27
CA ASP A 2 -0.63 -20.36 -18.08
C ASP A 2 -0.98 -19.78 -19.46
N ALA A 3 -1.32 -18.49 -19.53
CA ALA A 3 -1.54 -17.81 -20.80
C ALA A 3 -0.29 -17.84 -21.72
N ALA A 4 0.91 -17.65 -21.16
CA ALA A 4 2.16 -17.75 -21.93
C ALA A 4 2.44 -19.17 -22.40
N ARG A 5 2.19 -20.18 -21.57
CA ARG A 5 2.30 -21.60 -21.97
C ARG A 5 1.33 -21.95 -23.09
N THR A 6 0.09 -21.50 -22.99
CA THR A 6 -0.93 -21.70 -24.01
C THR A 6 -0.50 -21.07 -25.34
N PHE A 7 0.00 -19.85 -25.31
CA PHE A 7 0.49 -19.18 -26.51
C PHE A 7 1.65 -19.94 -27.19
N ILE A 8 2.65 -20.40 -26.40
CA ILE A 8 3.77 -21.19 -26.94
C ILE A 8 3.30 -22.57 -27.43
N ALA A 9 2.23 -23.13 -26.87
CA ALA A 9 1.69 -24.41 -27.31
C ALA A 9 1.07 -24.37 -28.71
N GLU A 10 0.63 -23.20 -29.17
CA GLU A 10 0.09 -22.96 -30.51
C GLU A 10 1.17 -22.75 -31.56
N MET A 11 2.43 -22.58 -31.16
CA MET A 11 3.57 -22.38 -32.09
C MET A 11 3.99 -23.71 -32.73
N THR A 12 4.52 -23.61 -33.95
CA THR A 12 4.92 -24.74 -34.76
C THR A 12 6.46 -24.90 -34.83
N PRO A 13 6.97 -26.09 -35.13
CA PRO A 13 8.40 -26.29 -35.36
C PRO A 13 8.92 -25.36 -36.44
N GLY A 14 9.96 -24.58 -36.11
CA GLY A 14 10.54 -23.54 -36.97
C GLY A 14 10.17 -22.12 -36.58
N ASP A 15 9.16 -21.93 -35.75
CA ASP A 15 8.91 -20.61 -35.14
C ASP A 15 10.00 -20.29 -34.11
N GLU A 16 10.28 -19.01 -33.94
CA GLU A 16 11.20 -18.48 -32.94
C GLU A 16 10.41 -17.73 -31.85
N VAL A 17 10.81 -17.89 -30.60
CA VAL A 17 10.21 -17.18 -29.46
C VAL A 17 11.29 -16.60 -28.56
N ALA A 18 11.05 -15.37 -28.12
CA ALA A 18 11.71 -14.74 -26.98
C ALA A 18 10.71 -14.59 -25.83
N VAL A 19 11.16 -14.66 -24.60
CA VAL A 19 10.31 -14.44 -23.41
C VAL A 19 10.93 -13.32 -22.58
N ILE A 20 10.13 -12.30 -22.30
CA ILE A 20 10.53 -11.15 -21.47
C ILE A 20 9.57 -11.07 -20.29
N ALA A 21 10.09 -11.29 -19.09
CA ALA A 21 9.38 -11.04 -17.85
C ALA A 21 9.74 -9.65 -17.32
N PHE A 22 8.74 -8.85 -16.98
CA PHE A 22 8.94 -7.46 -16.57
C PHE A 22 7.96 -7.05 -15.46
N ALA A 23 8.37 -6.00 -14.73
CA ALA A 23 7.54 -5.23 -13.81
C ALA A 23 7.83 -3.72 -14.06
N ASP A 24 8.37 -2.99 -13.09
CA ASP A 24 8.89 -1.62 -13.27
C ASP A 24 10.16 -1.59 -14.15
N ALA A 25 10.86 -2.72 -14.22
CA ALA A 25 12.00 -2.99 -15.09
C ALA A 25 11.91 -4.41 -15.67
N THR A 26 12.78 -4.71 -16.65
CA THR A 26 12.95 -6.07 -17.14
C THR A 26 13.56 -6.94 -16.03
N ILE A 27 12.87 -8.02 -15.67
CA ILE A 27 13.28 -8.95 -14.59
C ILE A 27 14.11 -10.10 -15.16
N SER A 28 13.61 -10.73 -16.23
CA SER A 28 14.25 -11.89 -16.85
C SER A 28 14.00 -11.90 -18.35
N VAL A 29 14.99 -12.31 -19.10
CA VAL A 29 14.95 -12.39 -20.57
C VAL A 29 15.46 -13.73 -21.03
N ARG A 30 14.70 -14.37 -21.91
CA ARG A 30 15.17 -15.45 -22.77
C ARG A 30 15.20 -14.92 -24.21
N GLU A 31 16.37 -14.99 -24.82
CA GLU A 31 16.58 -14.51 -26.17
C GLU A 31 15.79 -15.30 -27.21
N LEU A 32 15.65 -14.71 -28.40
CA LEU A 32 14.95 -15.29 -29.53
C LEU A 32 15.59 -16.61 -29.96
N SER A 33 14.80 -17.67 -30.00
CA SER A 33 15.28 -19.02 -30.26
C SER A 33 14.14 -19.91 -30.77
N SER A 34 14.45 -20.89 -31.60
CA SER A 34 13.51 -21.94 -32.04
C SER A 34 13.33 -23.06 -31.02
N ASP A 35 14.01 -23.00 -29.87
CA ASP A 35 13.84 -23.95 -28.76
C ASP A 35 12.58 -23.64 -27.95
N LEU A 36 11.42 -24.10 -28.41
CA LEU A 36 10.13 -23.89 -27.78
C LEU A 36 10.01 -24.61 -26.42
N GLU A 37 10.64 -25.78 -26.26
CA GLU A 37 10.65 -26.50 -25.00
C GLU A 37 11.44 -25.75 -23.93
N GLY A 38 12.62 -25.25 -24.28
CA GLY A 38 13.39 -24.39 -23.40
C GLY A 38 12.67 -23.08 -23.03
N ALA A 39 11.84 -22.52 -23.93
CA ALA A 39 11.01 -21.37 -23.62
C ALA A 39 9.92 -21.69 -22.59
N ARG A 40 9.28 -22.85 -22.69
CA ARG A 40 8.29 -23.32 -21.68
C ARG A 40 8.97 -23.55 -20.32
N ALA A 41 10.12 -24.24 -20.33
CA ALA A 41 10.89 -24.45 -19.10
C ALA A 41 11.32 -23.12 -18.44
N PHE A 42 11.69 -22.11 -19.24
CA PHE A 42 12.03 -20.79 -18.73
C PHE A 42 10.84 -20.11 -18.03
N ILE A 43 9.64 -20.18 -18.58
CA ILE A 43 8.41 -19.65 -17.95
C ILE A 43 8.18 -20.29 -16.58
N ASP A 44 8.49 -21.59 -16.44
CA ASP A 44 8.34 -22.31 -15.17
C ASP A 44 9.32 -21.82 -14.10
N THR A 45 10.48 -21.32 -14.50
CA THR A 45 11.51 -20.78 -13.59
C THR A 45 11.26 -19.35 -13.14
N LEU A 46 10.33 -18.63 -13.77
CA LEU A 46 10.03 -17.24 -13.38
C LEU A 46 9.59 -17.19 -11.92
N ALA A 47 10.11 -16.20 -11.18
CA ALA A 47 9.71 -15.96 -9.80
C ALA A 47 8.22 -15.56 -9.69
N GLU A 48 7.64 -15.71 -8.52
CA GLU A 48 6.34 -15.12 -8.21
C GLU A 48 6.40 -13.61 -8.45
N PRO A 49 5.28 -12.97 -8.88
CA PRO A 49 5.23 -11.53 -9.04
C PRO A 49 5.60 -10.82 -7.74
N ALA A 50 6.55 -9.90 -7.80
CA ALA A 50 6.84 -9.02 -6.68
C ALA A 50 5.83 -7.86 -6.66
N PHE A 51 5.57 -7.34 -5.46
CA PHE A 51 4.79 -6.11 -5.33
C PHE A 51 5.57 -4.93 -5.90
N GLY A 52 4.96 -4.17 -6.80
CA GLY A 52 5.62 -3.06 -7.46
C GLY A 52 4.75 -2.45 -8.55
N THR A 53 5.28 -1.42 -9.19
CA THR A 53 4.65 -0.81 -10.36
C THR A 53 4.97 -1.60 -11.62
N THR A 54 4.15 -1.45 -12.66
CA THR A 54 4.38 -2.03 -13.98
C THR A 54 4.79 -0.92 -14.94
N ARG A 55 5.72 -1.20 -15.86
CA ARG A 55 6.09 -0.32 -16.97
C ARG A 55 6.20 -1.13 -18.25
N TYR A 56 5.29 -0.88 -19.18
CA TYR A 56 5.21 -1.65 -20.43
C TYR A 56 6.30 -1.28 -21.44
N MET A 57 6.63 0.01 -21.56
CA MET A 57 7.44 0.51 -22.65
C MET A 57 8.86 -0.03 -22.71
N PRO A 58 9.59 -0.19 -21.58
CA PRO A 58 10.91 -0.81 -21.62
C PRO A 58 10.89 -2.23 -22.20
N ALA A 59 9.88 -3.04 -21.79
CA ALA A 59 9.73 -4.41 -22.28
C ALA A 59 9.31 -4.46 -23.75
N LEU A 60 8.41 -3.57 -24.17
CA LEU A 60 7.97 -3.49 -25.59
C LEU A 60 9.09 -3.05 -26.52
N ARG A 61 9.92 -2.10 -26.10
CA ARG A 61 11.11 -1.68 -26.87
C ARG A 61 12.10 -2.83 -27.00
N LEU A 62 12.41 -3.51 -25.90
CA LEU A 62 13.29 -4.67 -25.92
C LEU A 62 12.75 -5.78 -26.84
N ALA A 63 11.45 -6.08 -26.77
CA ALA A 63 10.81 -7.06 -27.64
C ALA A 63 10.91 -6.68 -29.12
N ASN A 64 10.69 -5.39 -29.44
CA ASN A 64 10.85 -4.88 -30.80
C ASN A 64 12.29 -5.05 -31.30
N ASP A 65 13.30 -4.66 -30.52
CA ASP A 65 14.71 -4.75 -30.87
C ASP A 65 15.14 -6.22 -31.10
N MET A 66 14.64 -7.14 -30.26
CA MET A 66 14.90 -8.57 -30.44
C MET A 66 14.30 -9.11 -31.74
N LEU A 67 13.09 -8.67 -32.11
CA LEU A 67 12.44 -9.09 -33.34
C LEU A 67 13.10 -8.52 -34.60
N GLU A 68 13.84 -7.40 -34.53
CA GLU A 68 14.60 -6.87 -35.64
C GLU A 68 15.72 -7.83 -36.09
N SER A 69 16.22 -8.66 -35.17
CA SER A 69 17.23 -9.67 -35.47
C SER A 69 16.68 -10.93 -36.17
N SER A 70 15.35 -11.15 -36.10
CA SER A 70 14.69 -12.29 -36.69
C SER A 70 14.66 -12.20 -38.24
N ARG A 71 14.84 -13.35 -38.89
CA ARG A 71 14.73 -13.48 -40.36
C ARG A 71 13.32 -13.80 -40.83
N HIS A 72 12.38 -14.02 -39.90
CA HIS A 72 10.99 -14.30 -40.23
C HIS A 72 10.27 -13.04 -40.73
N GLU A 73 9.47 -13.18 -41.77
CA GLU A 73 8.64 -12.08 -42.26
C GLU A 73 7.50 -11.71 -41.32
N ARG A 74 6.92 -12.72 -40.67
CA ARG A 74 5.86 -12.52 -39.68
C ARG A 74 6.47 -12.42 -38.30
N ARG A 75 6.36 -11.26 -37.71
CA ARG A 75 6.90 -10.93 -36.37
C ARG A 75 5.80 -10.37 -35.50
N THR A 76 5.65 -10.88 -34.30
CA THR A 76 4.57 -10.48 -33.39
C THR A 76 5.11 -10.25 -32.00
N VAL A 77 4.76 -9.12 -31.38
CA VAL A 77 4.86 -8.93 -29.95
C VAL A 77 3.53 -9.33 -29.32
N HIS A 78 3.56 -10.30 -28.43
CA HIS A 78 2.40 -10.74 -27.67
C HIS A 78 2.54 -10.30 -26.20
N LEU A 79 1.71 -9.35 -25.77
CA LEU A 79 1.72 -8.82 -24.42
C LEU A 79 0.69 -9.53 -23.56
N ILE A 80 1.14 -10.16 -22.47
CA ILE A 80 0.29 -10.80 -21.47
C ILE A 80 0.36 -9.95 -20.21
N SER A 81 -0.73 -9.33 -19.81
CA SER A 81 -0.79 -8.40 -18.68
C SER A 81 -2.23 -8.25 -18.19
N ASP A 82 -2.38 -7.72 -16.99
CA ASP A 82 -3.65 -7.22 -16.42
C ASP A 82 -4.02 -5.80 -16.89
N PHE A 83 -3.24 -5.21 -17.76
CA PHE A 83 -3.44 -3.90 -18.41
C PHE A 83 -3.73 -2.74 -17.44
N GLN A 84 -3.10 -2.73 -16.28
CA GLN A 84 -3.23 -1.61 -15.36
C GLN A 84 -2.77 -0.29 -16.01
N SER A 85 -3.61 0.73 -15.95
CA SER A 85 -3.35 2.05 -16.55
C SER A 85 -2.10 2.73 -15.96
N ALA A 86 -1.72 2.41 -14.72
CA ALA A 86 -0.50 2.88 -14.07
C ALA A 86 0.78 2.46 -14.83
N GLY A 87 0.74 1.38 -15.61
CA GLY A 87 1.86 0.89 -16.42
C GLY A 87 2.14 1.72 -17.68
N LEU A 88 1.22 2.61 -18.05
CA LEU A 88 1.39 3.53 -19.19
C LEU A 88 2.04 4.83 -18.70
N GLY A 89 3.33 5.00 -18.98
CA GLY A 89 4.05 6.25 -18.68
C GLY A 89 3.61 7.42 -19.57
N ASN A 90 3.69 8.64 -19.04
CA ASN A 90 3.33 9.85 -19.80
C ASN A 90 4.37 10.22 -20.89
N ASP A 91 5.59 9.69 -20.81
CA ASP A 91 6.72 10.10 -21.66
C ASP A 91 6.88 9.28 -22.96
N ASP A 92 6.04 8.29 -23.18
CA ASP A 92 6.18 7.34 -24.29
C ASP A 92 5.26 7.68 -25.49
N SER A 93 4.68 8.85 -25.51
CA SER A 93 3.85 9.33 -26.60
C SER A 93 4.66 9.46 -27.88
N GLY A 94 4.33 8.63 -28.87
CA GLY A 94 4.94 8.67 -30.21
C GLY A 94 5.86 7.50 -30.56
N TRP A 95 6.22 6.63 -29.62
CA TRP A 95 6.92 5.39 -29.98
C TRP A 95 5.94 4.38 -30.60
N MET A 96 6.39 3.70 -31.63
CA MET A 96 5.63 2.64 -32.34
C MET A 96 6.53 1.45 -32.60
N LEU A 97 5.91 0.29 -32.71
CA LEU A 97 6.59 -0.92 -33.16
C LEU A 97 7.14 -0.74 -34.58
N SER A 98 8.26 -1.39 -34.87
CA SER A 98 8.87 -1.36 -36.21
C SER A 98 7.91 -1.84 -37.30
N PRO A 99 7.99 -1.30 -38.52
CA PRO A 99 7.15 -1.73 -39.63
C PRO A 99 7.19 -3.24 -39.82
N GLY A 100 6.03 -3.86 -39.96
CA GLY A 100 5.89 -5.30 -40.14
C GLY A 100 5.87 -6.12 -38.81
N VAL A 101 6.04 -5.50 -37.65
CA VAL A 101 5.80 -6.14 -36.36
C VAL A 101 4.33 -5.97 -35.98
N GLN A 102 3.66 -7.07 -35.76
CA GLN A 102 2.27 -7.10 -35.29
C GLN A 102 2.24 -7.03 -33.76
N PHE A 103 1.16 -6.48 -33.23
CA PHE A 103 0.89 -6.47 -31.80
C PHE A 103 -0.33 -7.32 -31.48
N SER A 104 -0.22 -8.16 -30.51
CA SER A 104 -1.35 -8.87 -29.93
C SER A 104 -1.28 -8.84 -28.40
N SER A 105 -2.39 -9.03 -27.74
CA SER A 105 -2.45 -8.95 -26.29
C SER A 105 -3.40 -9.98 -25.71
N ASN A 106 -3.09 -10.42 -24.51
CA ASN A 106 -3.96 -11.25 -23.70
C ASN A 106 -4.11 -10.61 -22.32
N ASP A 107 -5.34 -10.21 -22.00
CA ASP A 107 -5.69 -9.70 -20.70
C ASP A 107 -5.85 -10.89 -19.73
N VAL A 108 -5.03 -10.87 -18.68
CA VAL A 108 -5.06 -11.86 -17.59
C VAL A 108 -5.49 -11.21 -16.27
N GLY A 109 -5.98 -9.96 -16.34
CA GLY A 109 -6.65 -9.32 -15.23
C GLY A 109 -7.83 -10.17 -14.79
N GLU A 110 -7.81 -10.66 -13.58
CA GLU A 110 -8.98 -11.28 -12.98
C GLU A 110 -10.09 -10.23 -12.91
N GLY A 111 -11.34 -10.66 -13.12
CA GLY A 111 -12.53 -9.80 -13.22
C GLY A 111 -12.71 -8.76 -12.11
N PRO A 112 -13.94 -8.32 -11.78
CA PRO A 112 -14.15 -7.21 -10.85
C PRO A 112 -13.40 -7.43 -9.53
N SER A 113 -12.42 -6.56 -9.22
CA SER A 113 -11.61 -6.66 -8.01
C SER A 113 -12.27 -5.92 -6.85
N ARG A 114 -12.10 -6.48 -5.66
CA ARG A 114 -12.46 -5.85 -4.38
C ARG A 114 -11.16 -5.36 -3.76
N ASN A 115 -10.95 -4.06 -3.70
CA ASN A 115 -9.76 -3.49 -3.08
C ASN A 115 -10.10 -2.30 -2.17
N LEU A 116 -9.63 -2.38 -0.94
CA LEU A 116 -9.65 -1.33 0.07
C LEU A 116 -8.22 -0.99 0.43
N LEU A 117 -7.91 0.28 0.58
CA LEU A 117 -6.59 0.70 1.01
C LEU A 117 -6.65 1.78 2.09
N LEU A 118 -5.64 1.80 2.94
CA LEU A 118 -5.40 2.88 3.89
C LEU A 118 -4.63 4.00 3.19
N THR A 119 -5.27 5.16 2.99
CA THR A 119 -4.67 6.30 2.28
C THR A 119 -4.04 7.34 3.19
N ASP A 120 -4.52 7.48 4.42
CA ASP A 120 -4.06 8.45 5.40
C ASP A 120 -4.31 7.89 6.80
N VAL A 121 -3.28 7.88 7.63
CA VAL A 121 -3.38 7.52 9.05
C VAL A 121 -2.81 8.68 9.87
N ARG A 122 -3.62 9.21 10.77
CA ARG A 122 -3.23 10.29 11.68
C ARG A 122 -3.26 9.79 13.10
N SER A 123 -2.09 9.58 13.64
CA SER A 123 -1.85 9.32 15.05
C SER A 123 -1.19 10.55 15.70
N PRO A 124 -1.42 10.82 16.96
CA PRO A 124 -0.63 11.82 17.67
C PRO A 124 0.82 11.35 17.79
N ASP A 125 1.78 12.22 17.43
CA ASP A 125 3.21 11.89 17.49
C ASP A 125 3.71 11.76 18.94
N GLN A 126 3.19 12.62 19.83
CA GLN A 126 3.55 12.65 21.25
C GLN A 126 2.32 12.87 22.11
N LEU A 127 2.23 12.10 23.17
CA LEU A 127 1.21 12.21 24.18
C LEU A 127 1.83 12.31 25.57
N ILE A 128 1.05 12.82 26.52
CA ILE A 128 1.41 12.76 27.94
C ILE A 128 0.62 11.62 28.58
N GLU A 129 1.30 10.79 29.38
CA GLU A 129 0.67 9.72 30.13
C GLU A 129 -0.54 10.26 30.91
N ASN A 130 -1.71 9.92 30.45
CA ASN A 130 -2.96 10.15 31.11
C ASN A 130 -3.89 9.01 30.70
N ARG A 131 -4.97 8.80 31.41
CA ARG A 131 -5.96 7.77 31.10
C ARG A 131 -7.08 8.32 30.21
N ASN A 132 -6.80 9.34 29.44
CA ASN A 132 -7.75 9.85 28.47
C ASN A 132 -7.78 8.95 27.24
N GLU A 133 -8.93 8.84 26.68
CA GLU A 133 -9.13 8.22 25.37
C GLU A 133 -8.65 9.17 24.29
N TYR A 134 -7.85 8.65 23.37
CA TYR A 134 -7.40 9.32 22.18
C TYR A 134 -8.02 8.67 20.95
N GLU A 135 -8.07 9.37 19.86
CA GLU A 135 -8.56 8.85 18.58
C GLU A 135 -7.43 8.83 17.56
N ILE A 136 -7.24 7.68 16.92
CA ILE A 136 -6.43 7.54 15.72
C ILE A 136 -7.40 7.58 14.54
N LEU A 137 -7.11 8.42 13.56
CA LEU A 137 -7.93 8.55 12.37
C LEU A 137 -7.32 7.73 11.24
N ALA A 138 -8.10 6.84 10.64
CA ALA A 138 -7.71 6.06 9.49
C ALA A 138 -8.65 6.35 8.32
N ARG A 139 -8.10 6.72 7.17
CA ARG A 139 -8.87 6.95 5.95
C ARG A 139 -8.81 5.71 5.08
N VAL A 140 -9.97 5.10 4.86
CA VAL A 140 -10.15 3.94 4.00
C VAL A 140 -10.75 4.38 2.68
N ARG A 141 -10.20 3.89 1.58
CA ARG A 141 -10.71 4.12 0.22
C ARG A 141 -10.95 2.79 -0.48
N SER A 142 -12.09 2.69 -1.17
CA SER A 142 -12.36 1.62 -2.12
C SER A 142 -11.87 2.02 -3.51
N THR A 143 -11.07 1.17 -4.12
CA THR A 143 -10.57 1.34 -5.51
C THR A 143 -10.99 0.21 -6.42
N GLY A 144 -11.56 -0.85 -5.87
CA GLY A 144 -12.13 -1.95 -6.63
C GLY A 144 -13.40 -1.57 -7.40
N SER A 145 -13.77 -2.38 -8.36
CA SER A 145 -15.00 -2.23 -9.16
C SER A 145 -16.22 -2.85 -8.48
N VAL A 146 -16.03 -3.59 -7.41
CA VAL A 146 -17.09 -4.26 -6.63
C VAL A 146 -17.26 -3.58 -5.30
N HIS A 147 -18.50 -3.36 -4.92
CA HIS A 147 -18.87 -2.83 -3.62
C HIS A 147 -18.54 -3.84 -2.50
N ILE A 148 -18.09 -3.33 -1.35
CA ILE A 148 -17.71 -4.12 -0.19
C ILE A 148 -18.61 -3.75 0.98
N ASP A 149 -19.44 -4.69 1.43
CA ASP A 149 -20.41 -4.48 2.51
C ASP A 149 -19.83 -4.82 3.91
N ASP A 150 -18.84 -5.72 3.96
CA ASP A 150 -18.34 -6.33 5.20
C ASP A 150 -16.91 -5.87 5.54
N ALA A 151 -16.57 -4.61 5.25
CA ALA A 151 -15.26 -4.08 5.57
C ALA A 151 -15.13 -3.67 7.03
N GLU A 152 -13.98 -3.93 7.62
CA GLU A 152 -13.66 -3.52 9.00
C GLU A 152 -12.25 -2.93 9.07
N VAL A 153 -12.06 -1.92 9.92
CA VAL A 153 -10.72 -1.46 10.32
C VAL A 153 -10.41 -1.99 11.71
N ARG A 154 -9.25 -2.61 11.83
CA ARG A 154 -8.73 -3.17 13.06
C ARG A 154 -7.52 -2.35 13.53
N LEU A 155 -7.47 -2.02 14.81
CA LEU A 155 -6.33 -1.42 15.48
C LEU A 155 -5.71 -2.42 16.46
N VAL A 156 -4.42 -2.66 16.31
CA VAL A 156 -3.61 -3.45 17.23
C VAL A 156 -2.56 -2.52 17.85
N MET A 157 -2.49 -2.47 19.17
CA MET A 157 -1.47 -1.73 19.90
C MET A 157 -0.65 -2.70 20.75
N ASP A 158 0.68 -2.63 20.62
CA ASP A 158 1.62 -3.52 21.34
C ASP A 158 1.28 -5.02 21.23
N GLY A 159 0.75 -5.43 20.08
CA GLY A 159 0.35 -6.80 19.79
C GLY A 159 -1.01 -7.21 20.31
N GLN A 160 -1.79 -6.29 20.88
CA GLN A 160 -3.17 -6.54 21.34
C GLN A 160 -4.17 -5.76 20.48
N GLU A 161 -5.23 -6.43 20.03
CA GLU A 161 -6.34 -5.76 19.34
C GLU A 161 -7.10 -4.86 20.34
N THR A 162 -7.11 -3.55 20.06
CA THR A 162 -7.72 -2.53 20.91
C THR A 162 -9.03 -2.00 20.36
N ALA A 163 -9.18 -1.99 19.04
CA ALA A 163 -10.42 -1.55 18.40
C ALA A 163 -10.67 -2.30 17.09
N ARG A 164 -11.96 -2.47 16.76
CA ARG A 164 -12.47 -3.02 15.50
C ARG A 164 -13.72 -2.27 15.12
N ILE A 165 -13.69 -1.55 14.02
CA ILE A 165 -14.76 -0.65 13.59
C ILE A 165 -15.20 -1.03 12.17
N PRO A 166 -16.49 -1.27 11.92
CA PRO A 166 -17.00 -1.50 10.58
C PRO A 166 -16.87 -0.22 9.73
N VAL A 167 -16.62 -0.42 8.44
CA VAL A 167 -16.51 0.66 7.44
C VAL A 167 -17.74 0.62 6.55
N ASP A 168 -18.43 1.75 6.40
CA ASP A 168 -19.58 1.87 5.51
C ASP A 168 -19.21 2.68 4.26
N LEU A 169 -19.01 1.97 3.15
CA LEU A 169 -18.68 2.54 1.85
C LEU A 169 -19.80 2.41 0.81
N ARG A 170 -21.04 2.10 1.24
CA ARG A 170 -22.18 1.81 0.32
C ARG A 170 -22.45 2.89 -0.69
N ASP A 171 -22.34 4.15 -0.32
CA ASP A 171 -22.65 5.31 -1.16
C ASP A 171 -21.44 6.23 -1.37
N LYS A 172 -20.24 5.81 -0.99
CA LYS A 172 -19.02 6.64 -1.03
C LYS A 172 -17.77 5.79 -1.32
N SER A 173 -16.81 6.39 -1.97
CA SER A 173 -15.53 5.74 -2.28
C SER A 173 -14.52 5.83 -1.14
N GLU A 174 -14.82 6.58 -0.07
CA GLU A 174 -13.88 6.88 1.00
C GLU A 174 -14.60 7.13 2.32
N GLU A 175 -14.02 6.65 3.42
CA GLU A 175 -14.49 6.92 4.78
C GLU A 175 -13.32 7.17 5.74
N VAL A 176 -13.55 8.05 6.75
CA VAL A 176 -12.62 8.26 7.85
C VAL A 176 -13.14 7.55 9.09
N VAL A 177 -12.41 6.55 9.53
CA VAL A 177 -12.71 5.75 10.71
C VAL A 177 -11.97 6.31 11.91
N ARG A 178 -12.65 6.43 13.05
CA ARG A 178 -12.11 6.88 14.34
C ARG A 178 -11.86 5.67 15.23
N LEU A 179 -10.61 5.45 15.57
CA LEU A 179 -10.16 4.29 16.37
C LEU A 179 -9.80 4.77 17.76
N PRO A 180 -10.62 4.46 18.78
CA PRO A 180 -10.33 4.85 20.16
C PRO A 180 -9.15 4.05 20.70
N VAL A 181 -8.28 4.71 21.45
CA VAL A 181 -7.12 4.09 22.10
C VAL A 181 -6.82 4.78 23.44
N VAL A 182 -6.42 3.98 24.43
CA VAL A 182 -5.96 4.45 25.75
C VAL A 182 -4.55 3.96 25.97
N PHE A 183 -3.67 4.83 26.45
CA PHE A 183 -2.30 4.48 26.82
C PHE A 183 -2.15 4.47 28.34
N ASP A 184 -1.94 3.29 28.91
CA ASP A 184 -1.85 3.09 30.36
C ASP A 184 -0.45 3.34 30.93
N ALA A 185 0.58 3.38 30.08
CA ALA A 185 1.98 3.53 30.46
C ALA A 185 2.70 4.55 29.59
N ALA A 186 3.75 5.15 30.14
CA ALA A 186 4.70 5.94 29.35
C ALA A 186 5.67 5.04 28.60
N GLY A 187 6.10 5.49 27.42
CA GLY A 187 7.03 4.78 26.54
C GLY A 187 6.62 4.86 25.09
N THR A 188 7.36 4.19 24.23
CA THR A 188 7.04 4.07 22.81
C THR A 188 6.11 2.87 22.60
N HIS A 189 4.92 3.13 22.09
CA HIS A 189 3.91 2.13 21.75
C HIS A 189 3.93 1.87 20.24
N ARG A 190 3.75 0.61 19.82
CA ARG A 190 3.71 0.20 18.43
C ARG A 190 2.27 -0.07 18.01
N GLY A 191 1.86 0.58 16.93
CA GLY A 191 0.53 0.43 16.35
C GLY A 191 0.57 -0.23 14.97
N GLU A 192 -0.46 -1.02 14.73
CA GLU A 192 -0.78 -1.59 13.44
C GLU A 192 -2.27 -1.34 13.17
N ILE A 193 -2.57 -0.73 12.03
CA ILE A 193 -3.94 -0.60 11.53
C ILE A 193 -4.06 -1.45 10.29
N SER A 194 -5.08 -2.30 10.25
CA SER A 194 -5.36 -3.13 9.08
C SER A 194 -6.81 -3.00 8.64
N VAL A 195 -7.03 -3.05 7.33
CA VAL A 195 -8.36 -3.18 6.72
C VAL A 195 -8.58 -4.65 6.38
N VAL A 196 -9.79 -5.12 6.66
CA VAL A 196 -10.21 -6.50 6.38
C VAL A 196 -11.46 -6.46 5.52
N GLY A 197 -11.55 -7.36 4.55
CA GLY A 197 -12.76 -7.51 3.71
C GLY A 197 -12.53 -7.41 2.20
N ASP A 198 -11.27 -7.33 1.76
CA ASP A 198 -10.91 -7.32 0.34
C ASP A 198 -10.05 -8.51 -0.08
N ASP A 199 -9.70 -8.54 -1.36
CA ASP A 199 -8.95 -9.64 -1.98
C ASP A 199 -7.45 -9.33 -2.10
N PHE A 200 -6.99 -8.11 -1.71
CA PHE A 200 -5.62 -7.64 -1.91
C PHE A 200 -4.96 -7.15 -0.62
N ALA A 201 -4.39 -8.08 0.13
CA ALA A 201 -3.89 -7.85 1.49
C ALA A 201 -2.62 -6.98 1.62
N VAL A 202 -1.99 -6.59 0.51
CA VAL A 202 -0.65 -5.94 0.52
C VAL A 202 -0.67 -4.50 0.97
N ASP A 203 -1.71 -3.76 0.61
CA ASP A 203 -1.91 -2.34 0.93
C ASP A 203 -2.87 -2.13 2.12
N ASN A 204 -3.24 -3.23 2.77
CA ASN A 204 -4.21 -3.24 3.86
C ASN A 204 -3.64 -2.89 5.22
N THR A 205 -2.32 -2.80 5.39
CA THR A 205 -1.72 -2.64 6.71
C THR A 205 -0.81 -1.43 6.78
N TYR A 206 -0.99 -0.64 7.83
CA TYR A 206 -0.17 0.52 8.15
C TYR A 206 0.44 0.38 9.54
N TYR A 207 1.76 0.58 9.66
CA TYR A 207 2.50 0.53 10.92
C TYR A 207 2.89 1.93 11.39
N PHE A 208 2.79 2.19 12.68
CA PHE A 208 3.16 3.46 13.27
C PHE A 208 3.64 3.30 14.72
N THR A 209 4.17 4.37 15.28
CA THR A 209 4.55 4.44 16.70
C THR A 209 3.98 5.70 17.33
N VAL A 210 3.70 5.62 18.63
CA VAL A 210 3.27 6.76 19.45
C VAL A 210 4.16 6.83 20.68
N ASP A 211 4.75 7.99 20.93
CA ASP A 211 5.55 8.23 22.12
C ASP A 211 4.70 8.85 23.24
N VAL A 212 4.54 8.13 24.33
CA VAL A 212 3.83 8.58 25.52
C VAL A 212 4.83 9.02 26.58
N MET A 213 4.88 10.33 26.82
CA MET A 213 5.77 10.91 27.84
C MET A 213 5.21 10.70 29.24
N PRO A 214 6.05 10.41 30.23
CA PRO A 214 5.61 10.30 31.61
C PRO A 214 5.09 11.64 32.14
N ARG A 215 4.14 11.59 33.06
CA ARG A 215 3.67 12.78 33.75
C ARG A 215 4.78 13.39 34.56
N ILE A 216 4.98 14.68 34.41
CA ILE A 216 5.85 15.46 35.26
C ILE A 216 5.06 15.85 36.50
N ARG A 217 5.52 15.39 37.65
CA ARG A 217 4.95 15.83 38.93
C ARG A 217 5.66 17.11 39.39
N VAL A 218 4.90 18.17 39.57
CA VAL A 218 5.41 19.46 40.04
C VAL A 218 4.87 19.68 41.45
N LEU A 219 5.78 19.88 42.41
CA LEU A 219 5.43 20.37 43.74
C LEU A 219 5.57 21.88 43.74
N LEU A 220 4.46 22.57 43.93
CA LEU A 220 4.44 24.02 44.08
C LEU A 220 4.36 24.37 45.55
N ILE A 221 5.41 25.09 46.03
CA ILE A 221 5.47 25.57 47.43
C ILE A 221 5.22 27.07 47.38
N ASN A 222 4.11 27.48 47.99
CA ASN A 222 3.79 28.89 48.14
C ASN A 222 4.43 29.45 49.42
N GLY A 223 5.41 30.32 49.27
CA GLY A 223 6.11 30.93 50.41
C GLY A 223 5.37 32.11 51.05
N GLU A 224 4.42 32.71 50.31
CA GLU A 224 3.67 33.89 50.76
C GLU A 224 2.23 33.83 50.25
N PRO A 225 1.37 32.99 50.83
CA PRO A 225 0.03 32.83 50.39
C PRO A 225 -0.81 34.08 50.61
N SER A 226 -1.46 34.59 49.55
CA SER A 226 -2.41 35.70 49.65
C SER A 226 -3.83 35.19 49.79
N PRO A 227 -4.68 35.85 50.61
CA PRO A 227 -6.10 35.54 50.68
C PRO A 227 -6.82 35.92 49.36
N ASN A 228 -6.21 36.76 48.53
CA ASN A 228 -6.74 37.14 47.23
C ASN A 228 -6.08 36.26 46.16
N TRP A 229 -6.84 35.39 45.53
CA TRP A 229 -6.36 34.44 44.51
C TRP A 229 -5.61 35.11 43.34
N TYR A 230 -5.97 36.35 42.97
CA TYR A 230 -5.32 37.11 41.89
C TYR A 230 -3.97 37.72 42.28
N GLU A 231 -3.65 37.77 43.57
CA GLU A 231 -2.34 38.20 44.11
C GLU A 231 -1.48 36.99 44.49
N ASP A 232 -2.00 35.79 44.40
CA ASP A 232 -1.33 34.54 44.75
C ASP A 232 -0.53 34.01 43.55
N GLU A 233 0.79 34.09 43.61
CA GLU A 233 1.68 33.65 42.54
C GLU A 233 1.54 32.14 42.29
N ALA A 234 1.32 31.34 43.32
CA ALA A 234 1.15 29.91 43.19
C ALA A 234 -0.11 29.55 42.40
N HIS A 235 -1.18 30.35 42.51
CA HIS A 235 -2.41 30.18 41.74
C HIS A 235 -2.13 30.33 40.22
N TRP A 236 -1.40 31.38 39.86
CA TRP A 236 -1.05 31.62 38.43
C TRP A 236 -0.13 30.57 37.87
N MET A 237 0.85 30.13 38.69
CA MET A 237 1.77 29.04 38.30
C MET A 237 0.98 27.73 38.09
N ALA A 238 0.05 27.39 38.98
CA ALA A 238 -0.78 26.21 38.83
C ALA A 238 -1.62 26.25 37.55
N LEU A 239 -2.18 27.39 37.21
CA LEU A 239 -2.88 27.60 35.94
C LEU A 239 -1.93 27.48 34.73
N ALA A 240 -0.76 28.07 34.79
CA ALA A 240 0.19 28.07 33.67
C ALA A 240 0.74 26.67 33.38
N VAL A 241 0.90 25.82 34.39
CA VAL A 241 1.36 24.41 34.19
C VAL A 241 0.23 23.45 33.85
N GLY A 242 -1.03 23.93 33.74
CA GLY A 242 -2.21 23.10 33.46
C GLY A 242 -2.49 22.10 34.58
N ALA A 243 -1.95 22.37 35.77
CA ALA A 243 -2.21 21.52 36.92
C ALA A 243 -3.67 21.64 37.32
N SER A 244 -4.48 20.62 37.12
CA SER A 244 -5.68 20.40 37.90
C SER A 244 -5.22 20.09 39.33
N ALA A 245 -4.89 21.16 40.08
CA ALA A 245 -4.46 21.02 41.45
C ALA A 245 -5.61 20.43 42.28
N ARG A 246 -5.47 19.18 42.69
CA ARG A 246 -6.11 18.79 43.96
C ARG A 246 -5.34 19.54 45.05
N MET A 247 -5.81 20.72 45.36
CA MET A 247 -5.39 21.39 46.59
C MET A 247 -5.92 20.50 47.73
N SER A 248 -5.01 19.75 48.35
CA SER A 248 -5.29 19.19 49.68
C SER A 248 -5.19 20.33 50.68
N PRO A 249 -6.16 20.45 51.61
CA PRO A 249 -6.15 21.48 52.63
C PRO A 249 -4.95 21.32 53.57
#